data_97a35a2392ca88a6c095eab963ae0749
#
_entry.id   97a35a2392ca88a6c095eab963ae0749
#
_cell.length_a   1.000
_cell.length_b   1.000
_cell.length_c   1.000
_cell.angle_alpha   90.00
_cell.angle_beta   90.00
_cell.angle_gamma   90.00
#
_symmetry.space_group_name_H-M   'P 1'
#
loop_
_entity.id
_entity.type
_entity.pdbx_description
1 polymer ?
#
loop_
_entity_poly.entity_id
_entity_poly.type
_entity_poly.pdbx_seq_one_letter_code
_entity_poly.pdbx_strand_id
1 'polypeptide(L)'
;MGEALGMIETRGLVAMIEASDAMVKAAKVTLVGWEKIGSGYVTALVRGDVAAVKAATDAGAAAARRVGELMSVHVIPRPHPSLEDTLPIGKSETNA
;
A
#
# COMPACT_ATOMS: atom_id res chain seq x y z
N MET A 1 9.72 2.68 -17.37
CA MET A 1 8.42 2.97 -16.78
C MET A 1 8.47 2.71 -15.28
N GLY A 2 8.01 3.67 -14.49
CA GLY A 2 7.99 3.51 -13.04
C GLY A 2 6.89 2.56 -12.59
N GLU A 3 7.00 2.12 -11.34
CA GLU A 3 6.00 1.26 -10.72
C GLU A 3 4.89 2.09 -10.07
N ALA A 4 3.71 1.49 -10.02
CA ALA A 4 2.58 2.09 -9.32
C ALA A 4 2.80 2.07 -7.81
N LEU A 5 2.12 2.96 -7.11
CA LEU A 5 2.11 3.04 -5.66
C LEU A 5 0.70 2.76 -5.16
N GLY A 6 0.56 1.82 -4.25
CA GLY A 6 -0.70 1.53 -3.58
C GLY A 6 -0.60 1.88 -2.11
N MET A 7 -1.71 2.38 -1.57
CA MET A 7 -1.77 2.80 -0.17
C MET A 7 -3.07 2.33 0.44
N ILE A 8 -2.96 1.80 1.67
CA ILE A 8 -4.13 1.46 2.48
C ILE A 8 -3.95 2.09 3.85
N GLU A 9 -4.97 2.78 4.32
CA GLU A 9 -4.98 3.33 5.67
C GLU A 9 -6.07 2.66 6.48
N THR A 10 -5.70 2.19 7.67
CA THR A 10 -6.63 1.58 8.62
C THR A 10 -6.54 2.28 9.96
N ARG A 11 -7.54 2.04 10.80
CA ARG A 11 -7.46 2.41 12.20
C ARG A 11 -7.07 1.16 12.98
N GLY A 12 -5.91 1.22 13.62
CA GLY A 12 -5.40 0.11 14.38
C GLY A 12 -4.48 -0.81 13.61
N LEU A 13 -3.57 -1.44 14.33
CA LEU A 13 -2.52 -2.27 13.73
C LEU A 13 -3.04 -3.62 13.26
N VAL A 14 -4.05 -4.18 13.91
CA VAL A 14 -4.58 -5.50 13.55
C VAL A 14 -5.12 -5.48 12.12
N ALA A 15 -5.95 -4.48 11.79
CA ALA A 15 -6.47 -4.36 10.44
C ALA A 15 -5.36 -4.12 9.42
N MET A 16 -4.31 -3.40 9.83
CA MET A 16 -3.17 -3.15 8.93
C MET A 16 -2.38 -4.42 8.66
N ILE A 17 -2.16 -5.27 9.65
CA ILE A 17 -1.43 -6.52 9.47
C ILE A 17 -2.22 -7.45 8.53
N GLU A 18 -3.53 -7.55 8.74
CA GLU A 18 -4.40 -8.34 7.87
C GLU A 18 -4.37 -7.81 6.43
N ALA A 19 -4.48 -6.49 6.26
CA ALA A 19 -4.43 -5.88 4.95
C ALA A 19 -3.08 -6.16 4.25
N SER A 20 -1.99 -5.98 4.97
CA SER A 20 -0.64 -6.18 4.43
C SER A 20 -0.42 -7.63 3.99
N ASP A 21 -0.83 -8.57 4.83
CA ASP A 21 -0.72 -9.99 4.49
C ASP A 21 -1.53 -10.32 3.24
N ALA A 22 -2.78 -9.85 3.18
CA ALA A 22 -3.64 -10.08 2.03
C ALA A 22 -3.06 -9.49 0.75
N MET A 23 -2.47 -8.29 0.83
CA MET A 23 -1.89 -7.63 -0.34
C MET A 23 -0.75 -8.44 -0.94
N VAL A 24 0.20 -8.88 -0.12
CA VAL A 24 1.38 -9.58 -0.64
C VAL A 24 1.06 -11.00 -1.08
N LYS A 25 -0.05 -11.57 -0.59
CA LYS A 25 -0.52 -12.88 -1.03
C LYS A 25 -1.32 -12.82 -2.33
N ALA A 26 -2.00 -11.69 -2.58
CA ALA A 26 -2.91 -11.57 -3.70
C ALA A 26 -2.21 -11.28 -5.02
N ALA A 27 -1.09 -10.59 -5.01
CA ALA A 27 -0.42 -10.16 -6.23
C ALA A 27 1.06 -9.93 -6.00
N LYS A 28 1.81 -9.84 -7.09
CA LYS A 28 3.26 -9.62 -7.01
C LYS A 28 3.52 -8.13 -6.76
N VAL A 29 3.50 -7.76 -5.49
CA VAL A 29 3.82 -6.41 -5.06
C VAL A 29 4.87 -6.45 -3.96
N THR A 30 5.60 -5.36 -3.81
CA THR A 30 6.56 -5.20 -2.72
C THR A 30 5.92 -4.33 -1.65
N LEU A 31 5.84 -4.86 -0.43
CA LEU A 31 5.43 -4.06 0.73
C LEU A 31 6.62 -3.20 1.13
N VAL A 32 6.51 -1.91 0.90
CA VAL A 32 7.59 -0.96 1.18
C VAL A 32 7.74 -0.76 2.68
N GLY A 33 6.62 -0.74 3.38
CA GLY A 33 6.59 -0.50 4.81
C GLY A 33 5.25 0.09 5.21
N TRP A 34 5.20 0.56 6.44
CA TRP A 34 4.01 1.23 6.94
C TRP A 34 4.40 2.33 7.90
N GLU A 35 3.52 3.32 8.03
CA GLU A 35 3.74 4.50 8.84
C GLU A 35 2.61 4.67 9.84
N LYS A 36 2.95 4.97 11.08
CA LYS A 36 1.97 5.35 12.09
C LYS A 36 1.78 6.86 11.98
N ILE A 37 0.52 7.26 11.71
CA ILE A 37 0.23 8.67 11.47
C ILE A 37 -0.21 9.38 12.76
N GLY A 38 -0.65 8.63 13.76
CA GLY A 38 -1.20 9.17 14.99
C GLY A 38 -2.69 8.86 15.07
N SER A 39 -3.27 9.03 16.25
CA SER A 39 -4.69 8.75 16.52
C SER A 39 -5.10 7.33 16.16
N GLY A 40 -4.15 6.41 16.15
CA GLY A 40 -4.42 5.01 15.80
C GLY A 40 -4.41 4.72 14.32
N TYR A 41 -4.18 5.70 13.46
CA TYR A 41 -4.12 5.49 12.00
C TYR A 41 -2.78 4.92 11.58
N VAL A 42 -2.83 3.95 10.68
CA VAL A 42 -1.65 3.28 10.13
C VAL A 42 -1.82 3.21 8.61
N THR A 43 -0.78 3.56 7.89
CA THR A 43 -0.77 3.51 6.42
C THR A 43 0.28 2.52 5.94
N ALA A 44 -0.12 1.59 5.09
CA ALA A 44 0.80 0.68 4.40
C ALA A 44 0.96 1.09 2.95
N LEU A 45 2.15 0.83 2.42
CA LEU A 45 2.56 1.26 1.08
C LEU A 45 3.10 0.06 0.32
N VAL A 46 2.59 -0.14 -0.90
CA VAL A 46 3.07 -1.22 -1.79
C VAL A 46 3.45 -0.65 -3.15
N ARG A 47 4.41 -1.32 -3.81
CA ARG A 47 4.86 -0.96 -5.15
C ARG A 47 4.76 -2.18 -6.06
N GLY A 48 4.56 -1.94 -7.35
CA GLY A 48 4.51 -2.97 -8.37
C GLY A 48 3.83 -2.48 -9.62
N ASP A 49 3.57 -3.38 -10.56
CA ASP A 49 2.80 -3.04 -11.75
C ASP A 49 1.41 -2.56 -11.34
N VAL A 50 0.82 -1.67 -12.13
CA VAL A 50 -0.46 -1.05 -11.78
C VAL A 50 -1.56 -2.10 -11.58
N ALA A 51 -1.63 -3.13 -12.43
CA ALA A 51 -2.63 -4.18 -12.28
C ALA A 51 -2.43 -4.96 -10.98
N ALA A 52 -1.17 -5.28 -10.65
CA ALA A 52 -0.85 -5.99 -9.42
C ALA A 52 -1.17 -5.15 -8.18
N VAL A 53 -0.84 -3.86 -8.23
CA VAL A 53 -1.13 -2.95 -7.11
C VAL A 53 -2.64 -2.81 -6.90
N LYS A 54 -3.42 -2.71 -7.98
CA LYS A 54 -4.88 -2.65 -7.86
C LYS A 54 -5.45 -3.91 -7.25
N ALA A 55 -5.01 -5.08 -7.73
CA ALA A 55 -5.45 -6.35 -7.17
C ALA A 55 -5.06 -6.48 -5.70
N ALA A 56 -3.85 -6.09 -5.35
CA ALA A 56 -3.36 -6.15 -3.97
C ALA A 56 -4.18 -5.24 -3.06
N THR A 57 -4.41 -3.99 -3.46
CA THR A 57 -5.15 -3.05 -2.61
C THR A 57 -6.62 -3.47 -2.46
N ASP A 58 -7.23 -4.04 -3.49
CA ASP A 58 -8.59 -4.57 -3.37
C ASP A 58 -8.65 -5.70 -2.34
N ALA A 59 -7.70 -6.64 -2.40
CA ALA A 59 -7.63 -7.73 -1.44
C ALA A 59 -7.36 -7.23 -0.02
N GLY A 60 -6.44 -6.27 0.11
CA GLY A 60 -6.11 -5.69 1.40
C GLY A 60 -7.28 -4.95 2.02
N ALA A 61 -8.02 -4.19 1.22
CA ALA A 61 -9.20 -3.47 1.68
C ALA A 61 -10.26 -4.42 2.22
N ALA A 62 -10.54 -5.51 1.48
CA ALA A 62 -11.51 -6.51 1.91
C ALA A 62 -11.07 -7.17 3.23
N ALA A 63 -9.78 -7.50 3.35
CA ALA A 63 -9.26 -8.12 4.57
C ALA A 63 -9.36 -7.16 5.77
N ALA A 64 -9.01 -5.89 5.58
CA ALA A 64 -9.08 -4.90 6.66
C ALA A 64 -10.51 -4.75 7.18
N ARG A 65 -11.49 -4.69 6.27
CA ARG A 65 -12.90 -4.53 6.65
C ARG A 65 -13.42 -5.68 7.51
N ARG A 66 -12.87 -6.88 7.34
CA ARG A 66 -13.32 -8.04 8.12
C ARG A 66 -12.91 -7.98 9.58
N VAL A 67 -11.82 -7.28 9.91
CA VAL A 67 -11.26 -7.30 11.27
C VAL A 67 -11.17 -5.93 11.93
N GLY A 68 -11.47 -4.86 11.20
CA GLY A 68 -11.37 -3.51 11.76
C GLY A 68 -11.87 -2.47 10.80
N GLU A 69 -11.38 -1.25 10.95
CA GLU A 69 -11.81 -0.11 10.14
C GLU A 69 -10.83 0.19 9.02
N LEU A 70 -11.37 0.16 7.80
CA LEU A 70 -10.66 0.67 6.62
C LEU A 70 -10.99 2.15 6.48
N MET A 71 -9.97 3.00 6.47
CA MET A 71 -10.14 4.45 6.37
C MET A 71 -10.05 4.94 4.94
N SER A 72 -9.04 4.47 4.20
CA SER A 72 -8.88 4.87 2.80
C SER A 72 -8.03 3.88 2.03
N VAL A 73 -8.23 3.87 0.72
CA VAL A 73 -7.45 3.09 -0.25
C VAL A 73 -7.20 3.97 -1.44
N HIS A 74 -5.97 3.99 -1.93
CA HIS A 74 -5.65 4.77 -3.11
C HIS A 74 -4.54 4.13 -3.91
N VAL A 75 -4.60 4.31 -5.24
CA VAL A 75 -3.55 3.85 -6.15
C VAL A 75 -3.13 5.03 -7.01
N ILE A 76 -1.83 5.26 -7.06
CA ILE A 76 -1.24 6.22 -7.97
C ILE A 76 -0.51 5.40 -9.04
N PRO A 77 -1.03 5.35 -10.28
CA PRO A 77 -0.45 4.49 -11.32
C PRO A 77 0.99 4.84 -11.67
N ARG A 78 1.33 6.13 -11.63
CA ARG A 78 2.66 6.58 -12.01
C ARG A 78 3.07 7.77 -11.13
N PRO A 79 3.57 7.49 -9.90
CA PRO A 79 3.99 8.58 -9.03
C PRO A 79 5.18 9.32 -9.64
N HIS A 80 5.22 10.63 -9.41
CA HIS A 80 6.31 11.45 -9.90
C HIS A 80 7.62 10.97 -9.26
N PRO A 81 8.73 10.87 -10.02
CA PRO A 81 9.99 10.35 -9.48
C PRO A 81 10.51 11.12 -8.26
N SER A 82 10.24 12.41 -8.16
CA SER A 82 10.71 13.21 -7.02
C SER A 82 10.08 12.80 -5.69
N LEU A 83 8.94 12.09 -5.72
CA LEU A 83 8.31 11.62 -4.48
C LEU A 83 9.15 10.56 -3.80
N GLU A 84 9.88 9.75 -4.59
CA GLU A 84 10.72 8.69 -4.04
C GLU A 84 11.89 9.22 -3.23
N ASP A 85 12.32 10.45 -3.50
CA ASP A 85 13.42 11.06 -2.78
C ASP A 85 12.98 11.78 -1.50
N THR A 86 11.70 12.12 -1.41
CA THR A 86 11.17 12.94 -0.32
C THR A 86 10.32 12.15 0.67
N LEU A 87 9.57 11.17 0.18
CA LEU A 87 8.57 10.46 0.97
C LEU A 87 8.96 8.99 1.15
N PRO A 88 8.44 8.34 2.22
CA PRO A 88 8.79 6.94 2.50
C PRO A 88 7.99 5.97 1.64
N ILE A 89 8.04 6.13 0.32
CA ILE A 89 7.25 5.31 -0.61
C ILE A 89 8.07 4.26 -1.34
N GLY A 90 9.36 4.15 -1.03
CA GLY A 90 10.25 3.20 -1.69
C GLY A 90 10.64 3.64 -3.09
N LYS A 91 11.68 3.04 -3.63
CA LYS A 91 12.16 3.32 -4.98
C LYS A 91 11.50 2.38 -5.97
N SER A 92 11.26 2.88 -7.19
CA SER A 92 10.80 2.04 -8.27
C SER A 92 11.92 1.07 -8.67
N GLU A 93 11.57 -0.20 -8.81
CA GLU A 93 12.52 -1.21 -9.27
C GLU A 93 12.72 -1.16 -10.78
N THR A 94 11.82 -0.47 -11.46
CA THR A 94 11.91 -0.32 -12.91
C THR A 94 12.61 0.98 -13.29
N ASN A 95 13.30 1.56 -12.40
CA ASN A 95 14.00 2.78 -12.63
C ASN A 95 14.97 2.62 -13.80
N ALA A 96 14.98 3.54 -14.61
CA ALA A 96 15.87 3.52 -15.76
C ALA A 96 16.93 4.57 -15.64
#